data_64d39f875cc29bb08da831750bc2bd48
#
_entry.id   64d39f875cc29bb08da831750bc2bd48
#
_cell.length_a   1.000
_cell.length_b   1.000
_cell.length_c   1.000
_cell.angle_alpha   90.00
_cell.angle_beta   90.00
_cell.angle_gamma   90.00
#
_symmetry.space_group_name_H-M   'P 1'
#
loop_
_entity.id
_entity.type
_entity.pdbx_description
1 polymer ?
#
loop_
_entity_poly.entity_id
_entity_poly.type
_entity_poly.pdbx_seq_one_letter_code
_entity_poly.pdbx_strand_id
1 'polypeptide(L)'
;EKGIPYLVVYNKIDLLSTEKIKDLAMSVRAEEVLVSASDGMNIQELKEKIASLKPEDTHKYPLIQDLIEPLDLVILVVPIDKAAPKGRLILPQQQTIRDILERGALSLVVRDTELKSTLDHFLAQGVCPKLVVTDSQAFARVSKAVPENITLTSFSILFSRYKGELEIQLKGIAALSSIEDGDRILIAEGCTHHRQCGDIGTCKMPEWIRNYTRKKPVFEFTSGTEFPDDVSSYKMVVHCGGCMLNEREMKYRIACCQDQGVPITNYGILIAQVTGILRRSLGPFPEMQKLI
;
A
#
# COMPACT_ATOMS: atom_id res chain seq x y z
N GLU A 1 -1.26 13.91 -15.34
CA GLU A 1 -2.30 12.95 -15.79
C GLU A 1 -1.94 11.55 -15.29
N LYS A 2 -2.97 10.77 -14.91
CA LYS A 2 -2.79 9.45 -14.24
C LYS A 2 -2.29 8.32 -15.18
N GLY A 3 -2.04 8.60 -16.47
CA GLY A 3 -1.57 7.62 -17.45
C GLY A 3 -2.50 6.40 -17.62
N ILE A 4 -3.79 6.58 -17.41
CA ILE A 4 -4.78 5.49 -17.48
C ILE A 4 -5.09 5.22 -18.96
N PRO A 5 -4.88 4.00 -19.48
CA PRO A 5 -5.34 3.65 -20.80
C PRO A 5 -6.87 3.80 -20.89
N TYR A 6 -7.34 4.34 -21.97
CA TYR A 6 -8.77 4.53 -22.21
C TYR A 6 -9.17 4.07 -23.60
N LEU A 7 -10.44 3.81 -23.78
CA LEU A 7 -11.06 3.50 -25.05
C LEU A 7 -12.37 4.30 -25.15
N VAL A 8 -12.55 5.00 -26.23
CA VAL A 8 -13.80 5.72 -26.52
C VAL A 8 -14.74 4.78 -27.27
N VAL A 9 -15.93 4.56 -26.73
CA VAL A 9 -16.92 3.65 -27.30
C VAL A 9 -18.14 4.41 -27.76
N TYR A 10 -18.36 4.45 -29.07
CA TYR A 10 -19.59 4.99 -29.67
C TYR A 10 -20.61 3.86 -29.79
N ASN A 11 -21.56 3.83 -28.86
CA ASN A 11 -22.60 2.80 -28.84
C ASN A 11 -23.85 3.22 -29.60
N LYS A 12 -24.74 2.27 -29.87
CA LYS A 12 -26.04 2.44 -30.54
C LYS A 12 -25.90 2.84 -32.03
N ILE A 13 -24.90 2.31 -32.72
CA ILE A 13 -24.74 2.57 -34.16
C ILE A 13 -25.87 1.96 -34.99
N ASP A 14 -26.63 1.00 -34.45
CA ASP A 14 -27.87 0.46 -35.03
C ASP A 14 -28.92 1.54 -35.30
N LEU A 15 -28.89 2.67 -34.62
CA LEU A 15 -29.79 3.80 -34.84
C LEU A 15 -29.37 4.71 -36.01
N LEU A 16 -28.19 4.46 -36.62
CA LEU A 16 -27.66 5.27 -37.69
C LEU A 16 -27.89 4.60 -39.04
N SER A 17 -27.96 5.41 -40.13
CA SER A 17 -27.97 4.87 -41.50
C SER A 17 -26.61 4.25 -41.87
N THR A 18 -26.63 3.27 -42.75
CA THR A 18 -25.42 2.57 -43.24
C THR A 18 -24.35 3.54 -43.78
N GLU A 19 -24.76 4.62 -44.42
CA GLU A 19 -23.87 5.65 -44.92
C GLU A 19 -23.16 6.38 -43.79
N LYS A 20 -23.90 6.81 -42.75
CA LYS A 20 -23.33 7.46 -41.60
C LYS A 20 -22.37 6.57 -40.80
N ILE A 21 -22.67 5.27 -40.72
CA ILE A 21 -21.78 4.29 -40.07
C ILE A 21 -20.46 4.21 -40.85
N LYS A 22 -20.50 4.18 -42.20
CA LYS A 22 -19.29 4.15 -43.04
C LYS A 22 -18.46 5.40 -42.86
N ASP A 23 -19.08 6.58 -42.85
CA ASP A 23 -18.40 7.86 -42.68
C ASP A 23 -17.71 7.95 -41.32
N LEU A 24 -18.41 7.52 -40.26
CA LEU A 24 -17.86 7.43 -38.91
C LEU A 24 -16.69 6.43 -38.85
N ALA A 25 -16.83 5.26 -39.49
CA ALA A 25 -15.78 4.23 -39.46
C ALA A 25 -14.47 4.71 -40.12
N MET A 26 -14.55 5.63 -41.13
CA MET A 26 -13.36 6.23 -41.73
C MET A 26 -12.67 7.27 -40.83
N SER A 27 -13.37 7.80 -39.85
CA SER A 27 -12.85 8.83 -38.91
C SER A 27 -12.42 8.29 -37.57
N VAL A 28 -12.71 7.01 -37.24
CA VAL A 28 -12.39 6.35 -35.97
C VAL A 28 -10.88 6.20 -35.78
N ARG A 29 -10.38 6.62 -34.62
CA ARG A 29 -8.98 6.49 -34.22
C ARG A 29 -8.70 5.12 -33.58
N ALA A 30 -7.44 4.81 -33.35
CA ALA A 30 -7.03 3.54 -32.75
C ALA A 30 -7.67 3.29 -31.36
N GLU A 31 -7.85 4.36 -30.57
CA GLU A 31 -8.44 4.34 -29.24
C GLU A 31 -9.98 4.47 -29.25
N GLU A 32 -10.62 4.30 -30.41
CA GLU A 32 -12.06 4.44 -30.55
C GLU A 32 -12.65 3.17 -31.15
N VAL A 33 -13.93 2.88 -30.85
CA VAL A 33 -14.66 1.76 -31.45
C VAL A 33 -16.15 2.09 -31.58
N LEU A 34 -16.73 1.67 -32.69
CA LEU A 34 -18.17 1.80 -32.98
C LEU A 34 -18.86 0.48 -32.68
N VAL A 35 -19.88 0.49 -31.83
CA VAL A 35 -20.60 -0.75 -31.41
C VAL A 35 -22.12 -0.57 -31.42
N SER A 36 -22.83 -1.69 -31.53
CA SER A 36 -24.23 -1.80 -31.11
C SER A 36 -24.33 -2.92 -30.06
N ALA A 37 -24.63 -2.55 -28.82
CA ALA A 37 -24.84 -3.52 -27.78
C ALA A 37 -26.16 -4.30 -27.95
N SER A 38 -27.17 -3.71 -28.64
CA SER A 38 -28.45 -4.37 -28.93
C SER A 38 -28.32 -5.50 -29.96
N ASP A 39 -27.54 -5.27 -31.01
CA ASP A 39 -27.39 -6.17 -32.14
C ASP A 39 -26.12 -7.03 -32.05
N GLY A 40 -25.28 -6.76 -31.05
CA GLY A 40 -23.99 -7.44 -30.90
C GLY A 40 -22.92 -6.99 -31.90
N MET A 41 -23.16 -5.92 -32.68
CA MET A 41 -22.23 -5.44 -33.71
C MET A 41 -20.94 -4.91 -33.06
N ASN A 42 -19.80 -5.40 -33.56
CA ASN A 42 -18.43 -5.04 -33.12
C ASN A 42 -18.15 -5.26 -31.63
N ILE A 43 -18.97 -6.01 -30.93
CA ILE A 43 -18.76 -6.34 -29.50
C ILE A 43 -17.50 -7.20 -29.32
N GLN A 44 -17.18 -8.08 -30.25
CA GLN A 44 -15.95 -8.88 -30.19
C GLN A 44 -14.71 -7.98 -30.33
N GLU A 45 -14.70 -7.04 -31.28
CA GLU A 45 -13.64 -6.05 -31.44
C GLU A 45 -13.46 -5.20 -30.18
N LEU A 46 -14.57 -4.76 -29.56
CA LEU A 46 -14.54 -4.05 -28.29
C LEU A 46 -13.84 -4.86 -27.19
N LYS A 47 -14.17 -6.17 -27.06
CA LYS A 47 -13.54 -7.05 -26.08
C LYS A 47 -12.04 -7.21 -26.33
N GLU A 48 -11.62 -7.35 -27.57
CA GLU A 48 -10.22 -7.47 -27.96
C GLU A 48 -9.44 -6.16 -27.66
N LYS A 49 -10.00 -5.01 -28.00
CA LYS A 49 -9.42 -3.71 -27.66
C LYS A 49 -9.31 -3.50 -26.14
N ILE A 50 -10.35 -3.88 -25.35
CA ILE A 50 -10.29 -3.83 -23.88
C ILE A 50 -9.18 -4.76 -23.36
N ALA A 51 -9.07 -5.98 -23.90
CA ALA A 51 -8.04 -6.92 -23.49
C ALA A 51 -6.61 -6.39 -23.80
N SER A 52 -6.43 -5.68 -24.93
CA SER A 52 -5.16 -5.07 -25.30
C SER A 52 -4.76 -3.86 -24.41
N LEU A 53 -5.74 -3.23 -23.75
CA LEU A 53 -5.51 -2.15 -22.80
C LEU A 53 -5.04 -2.63 -21.42
N LYS A 54 -4.93 -3.97 -21.22
CA LYS A 54 -4.46 -4.50 -19.94
C LYS A 54 -3.07 -3.91 -19.63
N PRO A 55 -2.92 -3.21 -18.50
CA PRO A 55 -1.61 -2.72 -18.08
C PRO A 55 -0.69 -3.93 -17.88
N GLU A 56 0.54 -3.81 -18.31
CA GLU A 56 1.58 -4.75 -17.86
C GLU A 56 1.66 -4.68 -16.33
N ASP A 57 1.78 -5.84 -15.69
CA ASP A 57 2.06 -5.94 -14.26
C ASP A 57 3.49 -5.39 -14.04
N THR A 58 3.58 -4.12 -13.68
CA THR A 58 4.84 -3.38 -13.56
C THR A 58 5.38 -3.33 -12.15
N HIS A 59 5.02 -4.29 -11.29
CA HIS A 59 5.62 -4.34 -9.96
C HIS A 59 7.13 -4.55 -10.08
N LYS A 60 7.88 -3.56 -9.62
CA LYS A 60 9.36 -3.59 -9.64
C LYS A 60 9.93 -4.73 -8.78
N TYR A 61 9.22 -5.08 -7.73
CA TYR A 61 9.62 -6.11 -6.77
C TYR A 61 8.45 -7.04 -6.47
N PRO A 62 8.69 -8.35 -6.23
CA PRO A 62 7.68 -9.23 -5.65
C PRO A 62 7.35 -8.79 -4.23
N LEU A 63 6.22 -9.25 -3.68
CA LEU A 63 5.80 -8.84 -2.35
C LEU A 63 6.77 -9.39 -1.28
N ILE A 64 7.04 -10.71 -1.30
CA ILE A 64 7.91 -11.39 -0.33
C ILE A 64 8.75 -12.52 -0.93
N GLN A 65 8.43 -13.02 -2.12
CA GLN A 65 9.04 -14.22 -2.72
C GLN A 65 10.57 -14.16 -2.88
N ASP A 66 11.13 -12.97 -3.07
CA ASP A 66 12.58 -12.77 -3.18
C ASP A 66 13.32 -12.75 -1.82
N LEU A 67 12.58 -12.77 -0.72
CA LEU A 67 13.11 -12.78 0.64
C LEU A 67 13.13 -14.17 1.26
N ILE A 68 12.50 -15.15 0.61
CA ILE A 68 12.26 -16.50 1.13
C ILE A 68 12.54 -17.57 0.09
N GLU A 69 12.88 -18.77 0.56
CA GLU A 69 13.06 -19.95 -0.27
C GLU A 69 11.98 -21.01 0.04
N PRO A 70 11.79 -22.01 -0.83
CA PRO A 70 10.90 -23.13 -0.54
C PRO A 70 11.22 -23.77 0.82
N LEU A 71 10.16 -24.10 1.59
CA LEU A 71 10.21 -24.64 2.95
C LEU A 71 10.67 -23.67 4.04
N ASP A 72 11.06 -22.44 3.75
CA ASP A 72 11.30 -21.44 4.78
C ASP A 72 10.04 -21.20 5.61
N LEU A 73 10.18 -21.11 6.94
CA LEU A 73 9.10 -20.78 7.85
C LEU A 73 8.99 -19.26 7.99
N VAL A 74 7.83 -18.70 7.60
CA VAL A 74 7.48 -17.29 7.79
C VAL A 74 6.37 -17.18 8.83
N ILE A 75 6.59 -16.38 9.86
CA ILE A 75 5.56 -16.09 10.89
C ILE A 75 4.89 -14.75 10.58
N LEU A 76 3.59 -14.79 10.40
CA LEU A 76 2.74 -13.62 10.22
C LEU A 76 2.03 -13.28 11.53
N VAL A 77 2.32 -12.12 12.09
CA VAL A 77 1.73 -11.67 13.35
C VAL A 77 0.55 -10.75 13.05
N VAL A 78 -0.64 -11.26 13.35
CA VAL A 78 -1.91 -10.59 13.03
C VAL A 78 -2.66 -10.30 14.33
N PRO A 79 -2.66 -9.05 14.81
CA PRO A 79 -3.45 -8.67 15.96
C PRO A 79 -4.95 -8.81 15.65
N ILE A 80 -5.74 -9.21 16.64
CA ILE A 80 -7.21 -9.21 16.49
C ILE A 80 -7.71 -7.79 16.68
N ASP A 81 -7.92 -7.10 15.59
CA ASP A 81 -8.47 -5.76 15.57
C ASP A 81 -10.00 -5.80 15.54
N LYS A 82 -10.64 -5.07 16.46
CA LYS A 82 -12.11 -4.94 16.50
C LYS A 82 -12.68 -4.17 15.30
N ALA A 83 -11.85 -3.36 14.64
CA ALA A 83 -12.20 -2.62 13.43
C ALA A 83 -12.11 -3.46 12.16
N ALA A 84 -11.40 -4.60 12.19
CA ALA A 84 -11.34 -5.51 11.05
C ALA A 84 -12.68 -6.22 10.83
N PRO A 85 -13.05 -6.54 9.58
CA PRO A 85 -14.25 -7.30 9.28
C PRO A 85 -14.22 -8.66 10.00
N LYS A 86 -15.29 -9.00 10.72
CA LYS A 86 -15.40 -10.30 11.42
C LYS A 86 -15.17 -11.47 10.47
N GLY A 87 -14.34 -12.41 10.87
CA GLY A 87 -14.08 -13.65 10.15
C GLY A 87 -13.21 -13.49 8.89
N ARG A 88 -12.54 -12.35 8.71
CA ARG A 88 -11.67 -12.11 7.54
C ARG A 88 -10.32 -11.55 7.96
N LEU A 89 -9.28 -11.98 7.28
CA LEU A 89 -8.00 -11.29 7.23
C LEU A 89 -8.12 -10.08 6.30
N ILE A 90 -7.37 -9.02 6.55
CA ILE A 90 -7.31 -7.87 5.65
C ILE A 90 -6.48 -8.21 4.40
N LEU A 91 -6.71 -7.47 3.33
CA LEU A 91 -6.10 -7.74 2.02
C LEU A 91 -4.58 -7.91 2.05
N PRO A 92 -3.78 -7.06 2.73
CA PRO A 92 -2.33 -7.26 2.83
C PRO A 92 -1.93 -8.61 3.43
N GLN A 93 -2.63 -9.05 4.46
CA GLN A 93 -2.36 -10.34 5.11
C GLN A 93 -2.66 -11.50 4.16
N GLN A 94 -3.80 -11.47 3.46
CA GLN A 94 -4.19 -12.50 2.49
C GLN A 94 -3.20 -12.58 1.32
N GLN A 95 -2.80 -11.44 0.76
CA GLN A 95 -1.84 -11.39 -0.34
C GLN A 95 -0.47 -11.90 0.08
N THR A 96 0.01 -11.55 1.28
CA THR A 96 1.28 -12.06 1.79
C THR A 96 1.25 -13.58 1.98
N ILE A 97 0.16 -14.13 2.56
CA ILE A 97 -0.01 -15.58 2.68
C ILE A 97 0.04 -16.24 1.29
N ARG A 98 -0.68 -15.70 0.33
CA ARG A 98 -0.72 -16.23 -1.03
C ARG A 98 0.67 -16.23 -1.67
N ASP A 99 1.41 -15.15 -1.54
CA ASP A 99 2.75 -15.00 -2.12
C ASP A 99 3.76 -15.97 -1.50
N ILE A 100 3.67 -16.22 -0.16
CA ILE A 100 4.47 -17.23 0.53
C ILE A 100 4.19 -18.64 -0.02
N LEU A 101 2.90 -18.99 -0.18
CA LEU A 101 2.50 -20.30 -0.68
C LEU A 101 2.91 -20.51 -2.14
N GLU A 102 2.86 -19.49 -2.97
CA GLU A 102 3.31 -19.55 -4.38
C GLU A 102 4.83 -19.78 -4.48
N ARG A 103 5.62 -19.32 -3.50
CA ARG A 103 7.06 -19.63 -3.40
C ARG A 103 7.33 -21.06 -2.90
N GLY A 104 6.34 -21.77 -2.37
CA GLY A 104 6.51 -23.06 -1.74
C GLY A 104 7.05 -22.99 -0.31
N ALA A 105 6.97 -21.84 0.34
CA ALA A 105 7.35 -21.63 1.72
C ALA A 105 6.17 -21.88 2.69
N LEU A 106 6.45 -21.92 3.99
CA LEU A 106 5.49 -22.20 5.06
C LEU A 106 5.03 -20.91 5.72
N SER A 107 3.71 -20.72 5.82
CA SER A 107 3.12 -19.58 6.51
C SER A 107 2.47 -19.98 7.82
N LEU A 108 2.95 -19.44 8.93
CA LEU A 108 2.35 -19.60 10.25
C LEU A 108 1.73 -18.27 10.69
N VAL A 109 0.43 -18.24 10.88
CA VAL A 109 -0.30 -17.05 11.31
C VAL A 109 -0.60 -17.13 12.79
N VAL A 110 -0.15 -16.14 13.56
CA VAL A 110 -0.32 -16.08 15.02
C VAL A 110 -0.80 -14.70 15.47
N ARG A 111 -1.43 -14.65 16.64
CA ARG A 111 -1.71 -13.36 17.29
C ARG A 111 -0.44 -12.80 17.92
N ASP A 112 -0.41 -11.49 18.10
CA ASP A 112 0.70 -10.79 18.76
C ASP A 112 0.93 -11.27 20.22
N THR A 113 -0.14 -11.73 20.89
CA THR A 113 -0.09 -12.29 22.25
C THR A 113 0.51 -13.69 22.31
N GLU A 114 0.52 -14.44 21.21
CA GLU A 114 0.97 -15.83 21.12
C GLU A 114 2.39 -15.94 20.52
N LEU A 115 2.89 -14.86 19.92
CA LEU A 115 4.16 -14.89 19.19
C LEU A 115 5.33 -15.43 20.03
N LYS A 116 5.46 -14.96 21.27
CA LYS A 116 6.59 -15.36 22.13
C LYS A 116 6.59 -16.86 22.38
N SER A 117 5.47 -17.43 22.83
CA SER A 117 5.36 -18.87 23.10
C SER A 117 5.54 -19.70 21.82
N THR A 118 5.09 -19.21 20.69
CA THR A 118 5.28 -19.84 19.38
C THR A 118 6.76 -19.86 18.99
N LEU A 119 7.46 -18.74 19.14
CA LEU A 119 8.91 -18.67 18.86
C LEU A 119 9.70 -19.60 19.79
N ASP A 120 9.42 -19.55 21.10
CA ASP A 120 10.08 -20.39 22.09
C ASP A 120 9.90 -21.89 21.74
N HIS A 121 8.70 -22.29 21.29
CA HIS A 121 8.41 -23.67 20.88
C HIS A 121 9.22 -24.11 19.65
N PHE A 122 9.24 -23.32 18.58
CA PHE A 122 9.98 -23.68 17.36
C PHE A 122 11.50 -23.64 17.56
N LEU A 123 12.01 -22.65 18.27
CA LEU A 123 13.43 -22.54 18.59
C LEU A 123 13.93 -23.71 19.45
N ALA A 124 13.12 -24.18 20.42
CA ALA A 124 13.43 -25.35 21.22
C ALA A 124 13.54 -26.65 20.40
N GLN A 125 12.90 -26.70 19.23
CA GLN A 125 12.97 -27.81 18.27
C GLN A 125 14.07 -27.63 17.22
N GLY A 126 14.87 -26.56 17.33
CA GLY A 126 15.90 -26.23 16.33
C GLY A 126 15.35 -25.61 15.04
N VAL A 127 14.08 -25.22 15.02
CA VAL A 127 13.46 -24.57 13.85
C VAL A 127 13.51 -23.04 14.04
N CYS A 128 14.32 -22.37 13.21
CA CYS A 128 14.42 -20.91 13.22
C CYS A 128 13.57 -20.33 12.09
N PRO A 129 12.59 -19.48 12.38
CA PRO A 129 11.85 -18.78 11.33
C PRO A 129 12.77 -17.89 10.50
N LYS A 130 12.60 -17.91 9.18
CA LYS A 130 13.34 -17.06 8.25
C LYS A 130 12.98 -15.59 8.42
N LEU A 131 11.69 -15.32 8.60
CA LEU A 131 11.14 -13.98 8.62
C LEU A 131 9.91 -13.89 9.52
N VAL A 132 9.80 -12.82 10.27
CA VAL A 132 8.59 -12.43 11.00
C VAL A 132 8.03 -11.17 10.36
N VAL A 133 6.76 -11.21 9.96
CA VAL A 133 6.03 -10.06 9.38
C VAL A 133 4.92 -9.68 10.34
N THR A 134 4.84 -8.41 10.72
CA THR A 134 3.85 -7.94 11.70
C THR A 134 3.01 -6.78 11.17
N ASP A 135 1.85 -6.59 11.77
CA ASP A 135 1.11 -5.34 11.64
C ASP A 135 1.84 -4.22 12.38
N SER A 136 1.84 -3.02 11.80
CA SER A 136 2.55 -1.86 12.36
C SER A 136 2.07 -1.49 13.77
N GLN A 137 0.80 -1.75 14.10
CA GLN A 137 0.25 -1.50 15.45
C GLN A 137 0.86 -2.41 16.53
N ALA A 138 1.32 -3.61 16.15
CA ALA A 138 1.92 -4.58 17.07
C ALA A 138 3.43 -4.43 17.18
N PHE A 139 4.08 -3.55 16.41
CA PHE A 139 5.54 -3.42 16.31
C PHE A 139 6.25 -3.39 17.67
N ALA A 140 5.82 -2.51 18.58
CA ALA A 140 6.50 -2.33 19.87
C ALA A 140 6.50 -3.62 20.73
N ARG A 141 5.47 -4.46 20.62
CA ARG A 141 5.39 -5.75 21.31
C ARG A 141 6.19 -6.81 20.59
N VAL A 142 6.01 -6.91 19.28
CA VAL A 142 6.64 -7.92 18.43
C VAL A 142 8.16 -7.75 18.42
N SER A 143 8.67 -6.53 18.32
CA SER A 143 10.11 -6.26 18.30
C SER A 143 10.82 -6.72 19.61
N LYS A 144 10.12 -6.70 20.74
CA LYS A 144 10.63 -7.19 22.02
C LYS A 144 10.61 -8.72 22.11
N ALA A 145 9.67 -9.37 21.43
CA ALA A 145 9.49 -10.82 21.49
C ALA A 145 10.39 -11.56 20.47
N VAL A 146 10.72 -10.93 19.33
CA VAL A 146 11.52 -11.53 18.27
C VAL A 146 13.01 -11.35 18.57
N PRO A 147 13.81 -12.42 18.67
CA PRO A 147 15.27 -12.36 18.83
C PRO A 147 15.94 -11.54 17.71
N GLU A 148 17.09 -10.91 18.01
CA GLU A 148 17.82 -10.04 17.07
C GLU A 148 18.31 -10.78 15.79
N ASN A 149 18.58 -12.06 15.90
CA ASN A 149 19.03 -12.92 14.79
C ASN A 149 17.88 -13.33 13.85
N ILE A 150 16.63 -13.06 14.20
CA ILE A 150 15.48 -13.33 13.33
C ILE A 150 15.07 -12.03 12.62
N THR A 151 15.00 -12.11 11.31
CA THR A 151 14.61 -10.95 10.49
C THR A 151 13.16 -10.55 10.76
N LEU A 152 12.93 -9.23 10.93
CA LEU A 152 11.63 -8.66 11.24
C LEU A 152 11.29 -7.56 10.25
N THR A 153 10.06 -7.58 9.76
CA THR A 153 9.49 -6.48 8.95
C THR A 153 8.00 -6.33 9.20
N SER A 154 7.33 -5.46 8.44
CA SER A 154 5.86 -5.27 8.54
C SER A 154 5.19 -5.37 7.19
N PHE A 155 3.88 -5.67 7.22
CA PHE A 155 3.05 -5.62 6.03
C PHE A 155 3.13 -4.25 5.32
N SER A 156 3.15 -3.15 6.07
CA SER A 156 3.22 -1.80 5.50
C SER A 156 4.53 -1.54 4.73
N ILE A 157 5.67 -2.06 5.22
CA ILE A 157 6.96 -1.94 4.55
C ILE A 157 7.02 -2.83 3.31
N LEU A 158 6.55 -4.09 3.42
CA LEU A 158 6.46 -5.00 2.28
C LEU A 158 5.61 -4.40 1.15
N PHE A 159 4.43 -3.88 1.49
CA PHE A 159 3.53 -3.27 0.50
C PHE A 159 4.04 -1.97 -0.08
N SER A 160 4.73 -1.14 0.72
CA SER A 160 5.40 0.05 0.22
C SER A 160 6.46 -0.30 -0.83
N ARG A 161 7.26 -1.34 -0.56
CA ARG A 161 8.24 -1.85 -1.52
C ARG A 161 7.59 -2.46 -2.76
N TYR A 162 6.59 -3.31 -2.58
CA TYR A 162 5.85 -3.95 -3.66
C TYR A 162 5.25 -2.94 -4.63
N LYS A 163 4.70 -1.84 -4.12
CA LYS A 163 4.18 -0.73 -4.93
C LYS A 163 5.28 0.19 -5.50
N GLY A 164 6.56 -0.07 -5.19
CA GLY A 164 7.70 0.68 -5.70
C GLY A 164 7.99 2.00 -4.98
N GLU A 165 7.44 2.22 -3.78
CA GLU A 165 7.36 3.52 -3.11
C GLU A 165 8.23 3.62 -1.85
N LEU A 166 8.86 2.52 -1.44
CA LEU A 166 9.57 2.44 -0.15
C LEU A 166 10.68 3.49 -0.01
N GLU A 167 11.48 3.69 -1.05
CA GLU A 167 12.59 4.65 -1.03
C GLU A 167 12.11 6.09 -0.80
N ILE A 168 11.06 6.50 -1.52
CA ILE A 168 10.49 7.85 -1.43
C ILE A 168 9.92 8.08 -0.03
N GLN A 169 9.18 7.10 0.48
CA GLN A 169 8.55 7.20 1.79
C GLN A 169 9.56 7.15 2.94
N LEU A 170 10.70 6.45 2.79
CA LEU A 170 11.81 6.48 3.74
C LEU A 170 12.53 7.84 3.73
N LYS A 171 12.75 8.43 2.57
CA LYS A 171 13.27 9.81 2.49
C LYS A 171 12.30 10.81 3.10
N GLY A 172 11.00 10.61 2.89
CA GLY A 172 9.95 11.48 3.42
C GLY A 172 9.88 11.50 4.95
N ILE A 173 10.22 10.39 5.64
CA ILE A 173 10.17 10.34 7.11
C ILE A 173 11.18 11.27 7.77
N ALA A 174 12.26 11.65 7.10
CA ALA A 174 13.25 12.58 7.62
C ALA A 174 12.64 13.95 7.96
N ALA A 175 11.58 14.36 7.24
CA ALA A 175 10.88 15.61 7.51
C ALA A 175 10.26 15.68 8.90
N LEU A 176 10.01 14.52 9.54
CA LEU A 176 9.47 14.46 10.89
C LEU A 176 10.35 15.19 11.93
N SER A 177 11.67 15.16 11.74
CA SER A 177 12.62 15.84 12.63
C SER A 177 12.66 17.36 12.46
N SER A 178 12.13 17.89 11.35
CA SER A 178 12.12 19.32 11.02
C SER A 178 10.75 19.97 11.18
N ILE A 179 9.80 19.31 11.85
CA ILE A 179 8.48 19.86 12.13
C ILE A 179 8.58 20.92 13.23
N GLU A 180 7.89 22.04 13.01
CA GLU A 180 7.78 23.14 13.95
C GLU A 180 6.30 23.38 14.38
N ASP A 181 6.12 24.26 15.36
CA ASP A 181 4.78 24.64 15.81
C ASP A 181 4.03 25.37 14.69
N GLY A 182 2.79 24.94 14.42
CA GLY A 182 1.95 25.50 13.37
C GLY A 182 2.16 24.90 11.98
N ASP A 183 3.20 24.08 11.76
CA ASP A 183 3.35 23.35 10.48
C ASP A 183 2.12 22.50 10.18
N ARG A 184 1.68 22.52 8.92
CA ARG A 184 0.51 21.74 8.46
C ARG A 184 0.96 20.36 8.01
N ILE A 185 0.30 19.33 8.52
CA ILE A 185 0.53 17.92 8.16
C ILE A 185 -0.77 17.36 7.60
N LEU A 186 -0.72 16.82 6.37
CA LEU A 186 -1.84 16.12 5.80
C LEU A 186 -1.77 14.63 6.19
N ILE A 187 -2.84 14.12 6.80
CA ILE A 187 -3.04 12.69 7.04
C ILE A 187 -4.06 12.18 6.01
N ALA A 188 -3.58 11.39 5.04
CA ALA A 188 -4.37 10.95 3.90
C ALA A 188 -4.70 9.45 4.00
N GLU A 189 -5.98 9.12 4.01
CA GLU A 189 -6.47 7.74 4.01
C GLU A 189 -7.01 7.35 2.64
N GLY A 190 -6.67 6.15 2.17
CA GLY A 190 -7.10 5.65 0.86
C GLY A 190 -8.47 4.97 0.87
N CYS A 191 -9.15 4.89 1.99
CA CYS A 191 -10.45 4.23 2.13
C CYS A 191 -11.40 5.07 2.99
N THR A 192 -12.70 4.77 2.85
CA THR A 192 -13.79 5.43 3.59
C THR A 192 -14.38 4.51 4.67
N HIS A 193 -13.54 3.66 5.29
CA HIS A 193 -14.03 2.79 6.34
C HIS A 193 -14.50 3.60 7.56
N HIS A 194 -15.42 3.00 8.31
CA HIS A 194 -16.04 3.68 9.44
C HIS A 194 -14.99 3.98 10.53
N ARG A 195 -14.77 5.26 10.82
CA ARG A 195 -13.84 5.71 11.87
C ARG A 195 -14.42 5.35 13.24
N GLN A 196 -13.64 4.64 14.04
CA GLN A 196 -13.99 4.30 15.43
C GLN A 196 -13.27 5.22 16.41
N CYS A 197 -13.77 5.28 17.66
CA CYS A 197 -13.06 5.96 18.73
C CYS A 197 -11.65 5.38 18.90
N GLY A 198 -10.62 6.23 18.86
CA GLY A 198 -9.22 5.80 18.92
C GLY A 198 -8.64 5.30 17.59
N ASP A 199 -9.22 5.71 16.47
CA ASP A 199 -8.71 5.47 15.12
C ASP A 199 -7.24 5.86 14.96
N ILE A 200 -6.52 5.11 14.09
CA ILE A 200 -5.08 5.32 13.91
C ILE A 200 -4.79 6.67 13.29
N GLY A 201 -5.50 7.01 12.21
CA GLY A 201 -5.22 8.20 11.42
C GLY A 201 -5.58 9.48 12.15
N THR A 202 -6.79 9.55 12.70
CA THR A 202 -7.33 10.82 13.24
C THR A 202 -7.00 11.04 14.72
N CYS A 203 -6.72 9.98 15.49
CA CYS A 203 -6.44 10.09 16.91
C CYS A 203 -4.97 9.77 17.26
N LYS A 204 -4.54 8.54 16.96
CA LYS A 204 -3.21 8.08 17.42
C LYS A 204 -2.05 8.71 16.65
N MET A 205 -2.19 8.90 15.33
CA MET A 205 -1.12 9.46 14.50
C MET A 205 -0.75 10.88 14.91
N PRO A 206 -1.71 11.81 15.10
CA PRO A 206 -1.44 13.13 15.63
C PRO A 206 -0.75 13.11 17.00
N GLU A 207 -1.18 12.22 17.89
CA GLU A 207 -0.58 12.08 19.22
C GLU A 207 0.86 11.60 19.14
N TRP A 208 1.14 10.57 18.34
CA TRP A 208 2.51 10.06 18.15
C TRP A 208 3.45 11.10 17.56
N ILE A 209 2.99 11.85 16.55
CA ILE A 209 3.78 12.93 15.95
C ILE A 209 4.09 14.02 16.97
N ARG A 210 3.10 14.50 17.73
CA ARG A 210 3.30 15.50 18.79
C ARG A 210 4.26 15.00 19.87
N ASN A 211 4.10 13.74 20.29
CA ASN A 211 4.96 13.15 21.33
C ASN A 211 6.40 12.98 20.86
N TYR A 212 6.61 12.62 19.60
CA TYR A 212 7.94 12.46 19.02
C TYR A 212 8.64 13.79 18.78
N THR A 213 7.96 14.72 18.13
CA THR A 213 8.54 16.04 17.75
C THR A 213 8.60 17.03 18.89
N ARG A 214 7.77 16.86 19.93
CA ARG A 214 7.54 17.84 21.02
C ARG A 214 7.00 19.17 20.49
N LYS A 215 6.37 19.18 19.32
CA LYS A 215 5.78 20.34 18.64
C LYS A 215 4.28 20.21 18.52
N LYS A 216 3.62 21.31 18.13
CA LYS A 216 2.17 21.41 17.96
C LYS A 216 1.80 21.70 16.51
N PRO A 217 2.03 20.78 15.57
CA PRO A 217 1.58 20.94 14.19
C PRO A 217 0.05 20.90 14.09
N VAL A 218 -0.46 21.45 12.99
CA VAL A 218 -1.87 21.41 12.60
C VAL A 218 -2.10 20.22 11.69
N PHE A 219 -3.12 19.43 11.97
CA PHE A 219 -3.44 18.24 11.17
C PHE A 219 -4.68 18.47 10.32
N GLU A 220 -4.59 18.07 9.07
CA GLU A 220 -5.71 17.97 8.16
C GLU A 220 -5.88 16.54 7.68
N PHE A 221 -7.12 16.16 7.33
CA PHE A 221 -7.47 14.77 7.08
C PHE A 221 -8.25 14.66 5.78
N THR A 222 -7.84 13.71 4.93
CA THR A 222 -8.60 13.32 3.73
C THR A 222 -8.87 11.83 3.73
N SER A 223 -9.91 11.38 3.02
CA SER A 223 -10.27 9.96 2.94
C SER A 223 -10.79 9.58 1.56
N GLY A 224 -10.63 8.30 1.23
CA GLY A 224 -11.09 7.76 -0.05
C GLY A 224 -10.37 8.39 -1.24
N THR A 225 -11.12 8.99 -2.15
CA THR A 225 -10.63 9.65 -3.38
C THR A 225 -10.29 11.13 -3.18
N GLU A 226 -10.54 11.67 -2.01
CA GLU A 226 -10.33 13.09 -1.69
C GLU A 226 -8.85 13.37 -1.37
N PHE A 227 -7.99 13.25 -2.37
CA PHE A 227 -6.59 13.68 -2.23
C PHE A 227 -6.42 15.03 -2.95
N PRO A 228 -5.88 16.08 -2.28
CA PRO A 228 -5.76 17.41 -2.89
C PRO A 228 -4.72 17.43 -4.00
N ASP A 229 -5.02 18.12 -5.09
CA ASP A 229 -4.08 18.34 -6.20
C ASP A 229 -2.96 19.30 -5.80
N ASP A 230 -3.24 20.25 -4.90
CA ASP A 230 -2.25 21.16 -4.33
C ASP A 230 -1.93 20.75 -2.89
N VAL A 231 -0.72 20.24 -2.68
CA VAL A 231 -0.18 19.85 -1.38
C VAL A 231 0.93 20.78 -0.90
N SER A 232 1.26 21.84 -1.64
CA SER A 232 2.41 22.72 -1.39
C SER A 232 2.38 23.41 -0.02
N SER A 233 1.21 23.58 0.56
CA SER A 233 1.03 24.19 1.89
C SER A 233 1.33 23.25 3.06
N TYR A 234 1.55 21.96 2.81
CA TYR A 234 1.86 21.00 3.86
C TYR A 234 3.36 20.78 4.04
N LYS A 235 3.80 20.71 5.28
CA LYS A 235 5.18 20.36 5.64
C LYS A 235 5.52 18.92 5.29
N MET A 236 4.54 18.02 5.45
CA MET A 236 4.63 16.63 5.02
C MET A 236 3.24 16.01 4.84
N VAL A 237 3.19 14.93 4.08
CA VAL A 237 2.03 14.06 3.93
C VAL A 237 2.29 12.72 4.61
N VAL A 238 1.36 12.27 5.44
CA VAL A 238 1.37 10.93 6.05
C VAL A 238 0.21 10.13 5.47
N HIS A 239 0.50 9.20 4.57
CA HIS A 239 -0.50 8.40 3.90
C HIS A 239 -0.73 7.07 4.63
N CYS A 240 -1.96 6.54 4.65
CA CYS A 240 -2.20 5.17 5.11
C CYS A 240 -1.51 4.15 4.17
N GLY A 241 -1.51 2.86 4.53
CA GLY A 241 -0.90 1.82 3.69
C GLY A 241 -1.51 1.66 2.28
N GLY A 242 -2.62 2.35 1.99
CA GLY A 242 -3.25 2.35 0.67
C GLY A 242 -3.70 0.96 0.21
N CYS A 243 -4.09 0.07 1.14
CA CYS A 243 -4.46 -1.32 0.83
C CYS A 243 -5.66 -1.43 -0.14
N MET A 244 -6.56 -0.46 -0.11
CA MET A 244 -7.74 -0.40 -1.00
C MET A 244 -7.50 0.44 -2.26
N LEU A 245 -6.37 1.14 -2.35
CA LEU A 245 -6.00 1.90 -3.53
C LEU A 245 -5.22 1.02 -4.51
N ASN A 246 -5.51 1.18 -5.79
CA ASN A 246 -4.67 0.59 -6.82
C ASN A 246 -3.29 1.28 -6.88
N GLU A 247 -2.34 0.62 -7.50
CA GLU A 247 -0.95 1.10 -7.61
C GLU A 247 -0.86 2.47 -8.29
N ARG A 248 -1.66 2.70 -9.33
CA ARG A 248 -1.64 3.97 -10.10
C ARG A 248 -2.08 5.16 -9.25
N GLU A 249 -3.12 4.97 -8.44
CA GLU A 249 -3.58 6.01 -7.53
C GLU A 249 -2.52 6.34 -6.48
N MET A 250 -1.84 5.33 -5.94
CA MET A 250 -0.73 5.55 -5.01
C MET A 250 0.43 6.29 -5.69
N LYS A 251 0.85 5.86 -6.88
CA LYS A 251 1.89 6.54 -7.66
C LYS A 251 1.52 7.98 -7.98
N TYR A 252 0.25 8.24 -8.34
CA TYR A 252 -0.23 9.59 -8.58
C TYR A 252 -0.10 10.48 -7.34
N ARG A 253 -0.56 10.02 -6.17
CA ARG A 253 -0.48 10.79 -4.91
C ARG A 253 0.97 11.08 -4.52
N ILE A 254 1.85 10.12 -4.71
CA ILE A 254 3.28 10.29 -4.46
C ILE A 254 3.90 11.26 -5.45
N ALA A 255 3.58 11.16 -6.75
CA ALA A 255 4.03 12.10 -7.76
C ALA A 255 3.56 13.54 -7.46
N CYS A 256 2.30 13.73 -7.06
CA CYS A 256 1.80 15.03 -6.63
C CYS A 256 2.63 15.64 -5.49
N CYS A 257 3.04 14.82 -4.52
CA CYS A 257 3.91 15.28 -3.43
C CYS A 257 5.33 15.61 -3.93
N GLN A 258 5.91 14.74 -4.77
CA GLN A 258 7.27 14.93 -5.30
C GLN A 258 7.37 16.16 -6.20
N ASP A 259 6.42 16.36 -7.12
CA ASP A 259 6.38 17.49 -8.05
C ASP A 259 6.29 18.85 -7.33
N GLN A 260 5.70 18.84 -6.12
CA GLN A 260 5.55 20.03 -5.29
C GLN A 260 6.61 20.11 -4.17
N GLY A 261 7.56 19.18 -4.14
CA GLY A 261 8.64 19.16 -3.13
C GLY A 261 8.17 18.84 -1.70
N VAL A 262 7.00 18.22 -1.54
CA VAL A 262 6.41 17.88 -0.24
C VAL A 262 6.79 16.44 0.15
N PRO A 263 7.49 16.25 1.30
CA PRO A 263 7.81 14.91 1.78
C PRO A 263 6.56 14.07 2.05
N ILE A 264 6.58 12.81 1.60
CA ILE A 264 5.50 11.85 1.85
C ILE A 264 6.04 10.58 2.51
N THR A 265 5.34 10.09 3.53
CA THR A 265 5.61 8.80 4.18
C THR A 265 4.32 8.03 4.42
N ASN A 266 4.41 6.80 4.94
CA ASN A 266 3.23 6.03 5.30
C ASN A 266 3.12 5.76 6.80
N TYR A 267 1.93 5.35 7.25
CA TYR A 267 1.63 5.02 8.65
C TYR A 267 2.64 4.03 9.23
N GLY A 268 2.98 2.97 8.51
CA GLY A 268 3.87 1.92 9.02
C GLY A 268 5.29 2.40 9.24
N ILE A 269 5.84 3.17 8.31
CA ILE A 269 7.17 3.76 8.41
C ILE A 269 7.20 4.78 9.56
N LEU A 270 6.16 5.63 9.66
CA LEU A 270 6.08 6.61 10.75
C LEU A 270 5.98 5.91 12.11
N ILE A 271 5.14 4.90 12.26
CA ILE A 271 5.04 4.13 13.52
C ILE A 271 6.38 3.47 13.85
N ALA A 272 7.06 2.88 12.87
CA ALA A 272 8.38 2.28 13.07
C ALA A 272 9.42 3.32 13.51
N GLN A 273 9.38 4.53 12.96
CA GLN A 273 10.26 5.64 13.34
C GLN A 273 10.02 6.09 14.78
N VAL A 274 8.77 6.41 15.13
CA VAL A 274 8.45 6.93 16.46
C VAL A 274 8.62 5.91 17.58
N THR A 275 8.59 4.62 17.24
CA THR A 275 8.84 3.51 18.17
C THR A 275 10.30 3.08 18.21
N GLY A 276 11.18 3.68 17.39
CA GLY A 276 12.63 3.42 17.36
C GLY A 276 13.04 2.08 16.72
N ILE A 277 12.14 1.44 15.95
CA ILE A 277 12.41 0.13 15.35
C ILE A 277 12.52 0.18 13.81
N LEU A 278 12.51 1.37 13.21
CA LEU A 278 12.55 1.50 11.74
C LEU A 278 13.73 0.77 11.14
N ARG A 279 14.95 0.97 11.68
CA ARG A 279 16.14 0.30 11.16
C ARG A 279 16.04 -1.22 11.21
N ARG A 280 15.51 -1.78 12.31
CA ARG A 280 15.30 -3.22 12.45
C ARG A 280 14.26 -3.75 11.47
N SER A 281 13.17 -3.01 11.27
CA SER A 281 12.10 -3.41 10.35
C SER A 281 12.49 -3.38 8.87
N LEU A 282 13.61 -2.73 8.55
CA LEU A 282 14.25 -2.75 7.23
C LEU A 282 15.34 -3.84 7.10
N GLY A 283 15.44 -4.76 8.06
CA GLY A 283 16.40 -5.87 8.03
C GLY A 283 16.43 -6.66 6.71
N PRO A 284 15.30 -6.97 6.08
CA PRO A 284 15.27 -7.62 4.77
C PRO A 284 15.80 -6.74 3.62
N PHE A 285 15.99 -5.45 3.83
CA PHE A 285 16.30 -4.45 2.79
C PHE A 285 17.53 -3.60 3.14
N PRO A 286 18.76 -4.18 3.11
CA PRO A 286 19.97 -3.47 3.54
C PRO A 286 20.23 -2.16 2.79
N GLU A 287 19.86 -2.10 1.51
CA GLU A 287 20.02 -0.88 0.71
C GLU A 287 19.12 0.26 1.22
N MET A 288 17.93 -0.09 1.69
CA MET A 288 16.98 0.89 2.25
C MET A 288 17.42 1.39 3.63
N GLN A 289 18.15 0.57 4.41
CA GLN A 289 18.71 0.99 5.69
C GLN A 289 19.76 2.11 5.58
N LYS A 290 20.37 2.28 4.42
CA LYS A 290 21.35 3.35 4.15
C LYS A 290 20.70 4.73 3.99
N LEU A 291 19.38 4.78 3.83
CA LEU A 291 18.61 6.01 3.60
C LEU A 291 18.14 6.69 4.88
N ILE A 292 18.34 6.03 6.04
CA ILE A 292 17.86 6.48 7.36
C ILE A 292 18.99 6.59 8.38
#